data_5874ed39650f519bb86fec82d5408e46
#
_entry.id   5874ed39650f519bb86fec82d5408e46
#
_cell.length_a   1.000
_cell.length_b   1.000
_cell.length_c   1.000
_cell.angle_alpha   90.00
_cell.angle_beta   90.00
_cell.angle_gamma   90.00
#
_symmetry.space_group_name_H-M   'P 1'
#
loop_
_entity.id
_entity.type
_entity.pdbx_description
1 polymer ?
#
loop_
_entity_poly.entity_id
_entity_poly.type
_entity_poly.pdbx_seq_one_letter_code
_entity_poly.pdbx_strand_id
1 'polypeptide(L)'
;MNKKDFGFGTQIRKSPYFDATVRWGAKGFSVYNHMYIPRDFGDPEENFWNLIQTAILCDVAVERQVEITGDDAFKFIQLLTPRDLSNLSIGQCKYVLITNAEGGILNDPVLLRLSLIHISEPTRLT
;
A
#
# COMPACT_ATOMS: atom_id res chain seq x y z
N MET A 1 -9.83 32.08 6.02
CA MET A 1 -9.68 30.79 5.31
C MET A 1 -10.72 29.86 5.89
N ASN A 2 -11.82 29.59 5.18
CA ASN A 2 -12.86 28.67 5.67
C ASN A 2 -12.25 27.27 5.80
N LYS A 3 -12.13 26.79 7.04
CA LYS A 3 -11.90 25.38 7.29
C LYS A 3 -13.06 24.62 6.66
N LYS A 4 -12.80 23.91 5.57
CA LYS A 4 -13.72 22.86 5.14
C LYS A 4 -13.66 21.79 6.22
N ASP A 5 -14.72 21.67 7.00
CA ASP A 5 -14.84 20.58 7.95
C ASP A 5 -15.04 19.29 7.15
N PHE A 6 -13.98 18.46 7.09
CA PHE A 6 -14.09 17.12 6.55
C PHE A 6 -14.83 16.26 7.59
N GLY A 7 -15.96 15.68 7.21
CA GLY A 7 -16.62 14.64 8.01
C GLY A 7 -15.80 13.34 7.92
N PHE A 8 -15.10 12.97 8.99
CA PHE A 8 -14.35 11.73 9.05
C PHE A 8 -15.13 10.67 9.83
N GLY A 9 -15.26 9.47 9.24
CA GLY A 9 -15.86 8.33 9.93
C GLY A 9 -14.95 7.79 11.03
N THR A 10 -15.53 7.41 12.15
CA THR A 10 -14.77 6.93 13.33
C THR A 10 -14.11 5.56 13.12
N GLN A 11 -14.57 4.79 12.14
CA GLN A 11 -14.04 3.45 11.83
C GLN A 11 -12.96 3.45 10.75
N ILE A 12 -12.65 4.62 10.17
CA ILE A 12 -11.64 4.76 9.13
C ILE A 12 -10.39 5.38 9.75
N ARG A 13 -9.26 4.73 9.55
CA ARG A 13 -8.00 5.14 10.15
C ARG A 13 -7.42 6.37 9.44
N LYS A 14 -6.66 7.14 10.18
CA LYS A 14 -5.79 8.20 9.65
C LYS A 14 -4.37 7.66 9.56
N SER A 15 -3.65 8.04 8.50
CA SER A 15 -2.23 7.74 8.41
C SER A 15 -1.42 8.51 9.43
N PRO A 16 -0.19 8.11 9.76
CA PRO A 16 0.72 8.92 10.59
C PRO A 16 1.00 10.31 9.98
N TYR A 17 0.84 10.45 8.67
CA TYR A 17 1.07 11.69 7.94
C TYR A 17 -0.20 12.51 7.69
N PHE A 18 -1.37 12.04 8.14
CA PHE A 18 -2.66 12.67 7.88
C PHE A 18 -2.68 14.17 8.18
N ASP A 19 -2.23 14.57 9.38
CA ASP A 19 -2.20 15.98 9.77
C ASP A 19 -1.20 16.80 8.94
N ALA A 20 -0.13 16.18 8.47
CA ALA A 20 0.81 16.79 7.53
C ALA A 20 0.13 17.02 6.18
N THR A 21 -0.58 16.04 5.63
CA THR A 21 -1.31 16.20 4.35
C THR A 21 -2.33 17.33 4.42
N VAL A 22 -3.05 17.45 5.54
CA VAL A 22 -3.99 18.58 5.78
C VAL A 22 -3.26 19.92 5.81
N ARG A 23 -2.14 20.01 6.54
CA ARG A 23 -1.33 21.26 6.60
C ARG A 23 -0.79 21.65 5.24
N TRP A 24 -0.39 20.68 4.41
CA TRP A 24 0.10 20.89 3.06
C TRP A 24 -1.02 21.10 2.02
N GLY A 25 -2.27 21.17 2.47
CA GLY A 25 -3.38 21.64 1.65
C GLY A 25 -4.12 20.57 0.88
N ALA A 26 -4.15 19.33 1.38
CA ALA A 26 -4.99 18.29 0.78
C ALA A 26 -6.44 18.80 0.61
N LYS A 27 -6.99 18.65 -0.58
CA LYS A 27 -8.32 19.15 -0.97
C LYS A 27 -9.42 18.12 -0.75
N GLY A 28 -9.08 16.87 -0.60
CA GLY A 28 -10.01 15.78 -0.36
C GLY A 28 -9.29 14.50 0.00
N PHE A 29 -10.06 13.55 0.51
CA PHE A 29 -9.58 12.23 0.89
C PHE A 29 -10.43 11.14 0.26
N SER A 30 -9.80 10.07 -0.14
CA SER A 30 -10.42 8.78 -0.47
C SER A 30 -10.20 7.82 0.67
N VAL A 31 -10.94 6.72 0.67
CA VAL A 31 -10.70 5.61 1.58
C VAL A 31 -10.08 4.46 0.80
N TYR A 32 -8.98 3.96 1.29
CA TYR A 32 -8.27 2.84 0.72
C TYR A 32 -7.70 1.99 1.85
N ASN A 33 -7.90 0.69 1.82
CA ASN A 33 -7.45 -0.21 2.87
C ASN A 33 -7.87 0.24 4.28
N HIS A 34 -9.14 0.70 4.44
CA HIS A 34 -9.69 1.24 5.69
C HIS A 34 -8.90 2.43 6.27
N MET A 35 -8.22 3.21 5.44
CA MET A 35 -7.47 4.39 5.82
C MET A 35 -7.78 5.56 4.89
N TYR A 36 -7.80 6.78 5.44
CA TYR A 36 -7.87 7.99 4.64
C TYR A 36 -6.55 8.20 3.91
N ILE A 37 -6.65 8.38 2.60
CA ILE A 37 -5.54 8.73 1.70
C ILE A 37 -5.85 10.05 1.02
N PRO A 38 -4.92 11.02 0.98
CA PRO A 38 -5.16 12.28 0.29
C PRO A 38 -5.35 12.02 -1.20
N ARG A 39 -6.38 12.63 -1.78
CA ARG A 39 -6.74 12.45 -3.18
C ARG A 39 -6.08 13.45 -4.11
N ASP A 40 -6.00 14.70 -3.66
CA ASP A 40 -5.39 15.79 -4.43
C ASP A 40 -4.95 16.92 -3.50
N PHE A 41 -4.01 17.75 -3.99
CA PHE A 41 -3.51 18.94 -3.29
C PHE A 41 -3.79 20.25 -4.05
N GLY A 42 -4.49 20.20 -5.16
CA GLY A 42 -4.81 21.39 -5.94
C GLY A 42 -5.21 21.07 -7.37
N ASP A 43 -4.50 21.66 -8.33
CA ASP A 43 -4.75 21.43 -9.74
C ASP A 43 -4.24 20.04 -10.18
N PRO A 44 -5.12 19.16 -10.68
CA PRO A 44 -4.70 17.83 -11.14
C PRO A 44 -3.73 17.88 -12.33
N GLU A 45 -3.85 18.86 -13.22
CA GLU A 45 -2.98 19.02 -14.37
C GLU A 45 -1.57 19.42 -13.93
N GLU A 46 -1.44 20.37 -13.02
CA GLU A 46 -0.17 20.76 -12.42
C GLU A 46 0.49 19.57 -11.70
N ASN A 47 -0.29 18.82 -10.92
CA ASN A 47 0.20 17.64 -10.21
C ASN A 47 0.69 16.55 -11.18
N PHE A 48 -0.01 16.35 -12.30
CA PHE A 48 0.41 15.43 -13.35
C PHE A 48 1.75 15.83 -13.99
N TRP A 49 1.91 17.09 -14.32
CA TRP A 49 3.15 17.58 -14.91
C TRP A 49 4.33 17.54 -13.91
N ASN A 50 4.05 17.81 -12.63
CA ASN A 50 5.05 17.65 -11.58
C ASN A 50 5.52 16.18 -11.46
N LEU A 51 4.61 15.21 -11.58
CA LEU A 51 4.96 13.79 -11.57
C LEU A 51 5.93 13.42 -12.71
N ILE A 52 5.71 13.98 -13.91
CA ILE A 52 6.48 13.62 -15.11
C ILE A 52 7.79 14.41 -15.21
N GLN A 53 7.79 15.68 -14.86
CA GLN A 53 8.90 16.61 -15.13
C GLN A 53 9.80 16.85 -13.91
N THR A 54 9.28 16.63 -12.70
CA THR A 54 10.00 16.91 -11.44
C THR A 54 9.93 15.73 -10.47
N ALA A 55 9.23 15.88 -9.38
CA ALA A 55 8.99 14.82 -8.40
C ALA A 55 7.72 15.10 -7.61
N ILE A 56 7.10 14.03 -7.13
CA ILE A 56 5.98 14.10 -6.17
C ILE A 56 6.30 13.26 -4.93
N LEU A 57 5.65 13.60 -3.83
CA LEU A 57 5.67 12.82 -2.59
C LEU A 57 4.28 12.26 -2.33
N CYS A 58 4.17 10.94 -2.20
CA CYS A 58 2.92 10.25 -1.91
C CYS A 58 2.89 9.69 -0.49
N ASP A 59 1.78 9.89 0.24
CA ASP A 59 1.51 9.16 1.48
C ASP A 59 1.03 7.75 1.12
N VAL A 60 1.88 6.76 1.32
CA VAL A 60 1.60 5.34 1.07
C VAL A 60 1.42 4.52 2.36
N ALA A 61 1.18 5.17 3.49
CA ALA A 61 0.98 4.50 4.78
C ALA A 61 -0.27 3.61 4.84
N VAL A 62 -1.10 3.64 3.82
CA VAL A 62 -2.22 2.71 3.61
C VAL A 62 -1.76 1.28 3.35
N GLU A 63 -0.55 1.10 2.84
CA GLU A 63 0.08 -0.20 2.63
C GLU A 63 0.58 -0.74 3.97
N ARG A 64 0.00 -1.84 4.43
CA ARG A 64 0.45 -2.52 5.64
C ARG A 64 1.53 -3.53 5.29
N GLN A 65 2.43 -3.75 6.22
CA GLN A 65 3.45 -4.78 6.09
C GLN A 65 3.08 -5.98 6.94
N VAL A 66 3.21 -7.17 6.36
CA VAL A 66 3.15 -8.45 7.04
C VAL A 66 4.50 -9.12 6.89
N GLU A 67 5.07 -9.50 8.00
CA GLU A 67 6.33 -10.21 8.06
C GLU A 67 6.06 -11.70 8.27
N ILE A 68 6.68 -12.54 7.45
CA ILE A 68 6.58 -14.00 7.52
C ILE A 68 7.98 -14.53 7.74
N THR A 69 8.19 -15.17 8.88
CA THR A 69 9.50 -15.68 9.31
C THR A 69 9.47 -17.15 9.64
N GLY A 70 10.60 -17.82 9.52
CA GLY A 70 10.82 -19.24 9.83
C GLY A 70 11.32 -20.03 8.63
N ASP A 71 11.77 -21.25 8.88
CA ASP A 71 12.39 -22.12 7.87
C ASP A 71 11.48 -22.43 6.67
N ASP A 72 10.18 -22.46 6.91
CA ASP A 72 9.16 -22.72 5.87
C ASP A 72 8.50 -21.44 5.33
N ALA A 73 8.96 -20.24 5.69
CA ALA A 73 8.35 -18.97 5.26
C ALA A 73 8.19 -18.89 3.73
N PHE A 74 9.21 -19.30 2.98
CA PHE A 74 9.17 -19.28 1.53
C PHE A 74 8.19 -20.31 0.94
N LYS A 75 8.13 -21.50 1.52
CA LYS A 75 7.17 -22.52 1.10
C LYS A 75 5.74 -22.09 1.41
N PHE A 76 5.53 -21.49 2.59
CA PHE A 76 4.22 -20.98 2.99
C PHE A 76 3.71 -19.93 2.02
N ILE A 77 4.51 -18.92 1.68
CA ILE A 77 4.07 -17.87 0.77
C ILE A 77 3.83 -18.40 -0.66
N GLN A 78 4.59 -19.41 -1.11
CA GLN A 78 4.35 -20.05 -2.40
C GLN A 78 2.98 -20.74 -2.46
N LEU A 79 2.44 -21.22 -1.35
CA LEU A 79 1.11 -21.82 -1.28
C LEU A 79 -0.02 -20.77 -1.37
N LEU A 80 0.25 -19.51 -1.04
CA LEU A 80 -0.74 -18.44 -1.03
C LEU A 80 -0.91 -17.76 -2.38
N THR A 81 0.05 -17.95 -3.31
CA THR A 81 0.01 -17.27 -4.62
C THR A 81 0.15 -18.29 -5.76
N PRO A 82 -0.59 -18.10 -6.86
CA PRO A 82 -0.41 -18.89 -8.07
C PRO A 82 0.88 -18.54 -8.84
N ARG A 83 1.55 -17.43 -8.46
CA ARG A 83 2.78 -17.01 -9.13
C ARG A 83 3.97 -17.83 -8.68
N ASP A 84 4.73 -18.38 -9.63
CA ASP A 84 5.99 -19.07 -9.33
C ASP A 84 7.02 -18.09 -8.73
N LEU A 85 7.49 -18.42 -7.52
CA LEU A 85 8.48 -17.66 -6.77
C LEU A 85 9.86 -18.30 -6.77
N SER A 86 10.05 -19.45 -7.42
CA SER A 86 11.30 -20.24 -7.39
C SER A 86 12.53 -19.39 -7.75
N ASN A 87 12.38 -18.43 -8.67
CA ASN A 87 13.44 -17.53 -9.13
C ASN A 87 13.52 -16.21 -8.36
N LEU A 88 12.82 -16.07 -7.23
CA LEU A 88 12.89 -14.86 -6.42
C LEU A 88 14.14 -14.89 -5.52
N SER A 89 15.12 -14.07 -5.84
CA SER A 89 16.36 -13.96 -5.05
C SER A 89 16.18 -13.08 -3.81
N ILE A 90 17.09 -13.24 -2.83
CA ILE A 90 17.16 -12.33 -1.68
C ILE A 90 17.38 -10.90 -2.16
N GLY A 91 16.67 -9.94 -1.56
CA GLY A 91 16.67 -8.51 -1.93
C GLY A 91 15.78 -8.17 -3.11
N GLN A 92 15.13 -9.15 -3.74
CA GLN A 92 14.21 -8.90 -4.84
C GLN A 92 12.76 -8.77 -4.37
N CYS A 93 12.02 -7.94 -5.11
CA CYS A 93 10.58 -7.79 -4.99
C CYS A 93 9.85 -8.49 -6.14
N LYS A 94 8.64 -8.97 -5.87
CA LYS A 94 7.73 -9.51 -6.88
C LYS A 94 6.29 -9.17 -6.53
N TYR A 95 5.56 -8.62 -7.49
CA TYR A 95 4.12 -8.41 -7.34
C TYR A 95 3.41 -9.76 -7.39
N VAL A 96 2.57 -10.06 -6.42
CA VAL A 96 1.85 -11.33 -6.32
C VAL A 96 0.35 -11.10 -6.10
N LEU A 97 -0.44 -12.12 -6.37
CA LEU A 97 -1.85 -12.16 -6.01
C LEU A 97 -2.04 -13.24 -4.97
N ILE A 98 -2.73 -12.92 -3.89
CA ILE A 98 -3.22 -13.89 -2.91
C ILE A 98 -4.67 -14.15 -3.23
N THR A 99 -5.03 -15.41 -3.45
CA THR A 99 -6.38 -15.80 -3.89
C THR A 99 -7.06 -16.72 -2.89
N ASN A 100 -8.38 -16.71 -2.91
CA ASN A 100 -9.19 -17.73 -2.23
C ASN A 100 -9.32 -19.00 -3.10
N ALA A 101 -10.03 -20.00 -2.58
CA ALA A 101 -10.23 -21.28 -3.26
C ALA A 101 -11.02 -21.15 -4.58
N GLU A 102 -11.86 -20.12 -4.70
CA GLU A 102 -12.68 -19.83 -5.88
C GLU A 102 -11.94 -18.97 -6.92
N GLY A 103 -10.68 -18.61 -6.66
CA GLY A 103 -9.86 -17.77 -7.53
C GLY A 103 -10.12 -16.25 -7.38
N GLY A 104 -10.92 -15.85 -6.39
CA GLY A 104 -11.13 -14.45 -6.05
C GLY A 104 -9.88 -13.84 -5.42
N ILE A 105 -9.55 -12.58 -5.75
CA ILE A 105 -8.39 -11.89 -5.20
C ILE A 105 -8.69 -11.44 -3.76
N LEU A 106 -7.93 -11.93 -2.81
CA LEU A 106 -7.95 -11.48 -1.41
C LEU A 106 -7.00 -10.31 -1.20
N ASN A 107 -5.86 -10.32 -1.87
CA ASN A 107 -4.82 -9.30 -1.74
C ASN A 107 -3.91 -9.28 -2.97
N ASP A 108 -3.28 -8.13 -3.24
CA ASP A 108 -2.37 -7.95 -4.36
C ASP A 108 -1.05 -7.26 -3.94
N PRO A 109 -0.29 -7.86 -3.00
CA PRO A 109 0.87 -7.24 -2.39
C PRO A 109 2.12 -7.27 -3.28
N VAL A 110 3.11 -6.46 -2.89
CA VAL A 110 4.49 -6.60 -3.35
C VAL A 110 5.27 -7.42 -2.34
N LEU A 111 5.63 -8.62 -2.70
CA LEU A 111 6.43 -9.51 -1.87
C LEU A 111 7.91 -9.12 -1.96
N LEU A 112 8.57 -8.96 -0.81
CA LEU A 112 10.00 -8.70 -0.70
C LEU A 112 10.68 -9.85 0.04
N ARG A 113 11.64 -10.54 -0.61
CA ARG A 113 12.43 -11.58 0.02
C ARG A 113 13.65 -10.96 0.72
N LEU A 114 13.59 -10.85 2.05
CA LEU A 114 14.66 -10.25 2.85
C LEU A 114 15.80 -11.23 3.17
N SER A 115 15.49 -12.51 3.38
CA SER A 115 16.47 -13.56 3.63
C SER A 115 15.91 -14.94 3.22
N LEU A 116 16.60 -16.02 3.55
CA LEU A 116 16.10 -17.38 3.31
C LEU A 116 14.86 -17.71 4.15
N ILE A 117 14.74 -17.10 5.33
CA ILE A 117 13.70 -17.38 6.33
C ILE A 117 12.85 -16.13 6.66
N HIS A 118 12.94 -15.06 5.84
CA HIS A 118 12.28 -13.80 6.14
C HIS A 118 11.74 -13.15 4.87
N ILE A 119 10.44 -13.00 4.82
CA ILE A 119 9.70 -12.38 3.73
C ILE A 119 8.83 -11.27 4.31
N SER A 120 8.83 -10.11 3.66
CA SER A 120 7.92 -9.00 3.98
C SER A 120 7.00 -8.75 2.80
N GLU A 121 5.71 -8.60 3.08
CA GLU A 121 4.75 -8.18 2.06
C GLU A 121 3.93 -6.98 2.57
N PRO A 122 3.99 -5.84 1.89
CA PRO A 122 3.03 -4.76 2.10
C PRO A 122 1.67 -5.19 1.56
N THR A 123 0.67 -5.25 2.44
CA THR A 123 -0.64 -5.80 2.14
C THR A 123 -1.71 -4.75 2.00
N ARG A 124 -2.62 -4.97 1.05
CA ARG A 124 -3.97 -4.42 1.04
C ARG A 124 -4.87 -5.38 1.83
N LEU A 125 -5.54 -4.90 2.86
CA LEU A 125 -6.67 -5.63 3.43
C LEU A 125 -7.94 -5.16 2.73
N THR A 126 -8.52 -5.99 1.93
CA THR A 126 -9.84 -5.77 1.33
C THR A 126 -10.95 -5.98 2.35
#